data_448e7dbea090d1d8627eed39cf9a0dbb
#
_entry.id   448e7dbea090d1d8627eed39cf9a0dbb
#
_cell.length_a   1.000
_cell.length_b   1.000
_cell.length_c   1.000
_cell.angle_alpha   90.00
_cell.angle_beta   90.00
_cell.angle_gamma   90.00
#
_symmetry.space_group_name_H-M   'P 1'
#
loop_
_entity.id
_entity.type
_entity.pdbx_description
1 polymer ?
#
loop_
_entity_poly.entity_id
_entity_poly.type
_entity_poly.pdbx_seq_one_letter_code
_entity_poly.pdbx_strand_id
1 'polypeptide(L)'
;VPITTAKRIFWDLLDNRSMNPLIKSPELLLPAGSLDKMRAAYDFGADAVYAGQPRYSLRARNNEFKIEQIEIGIREAHERGKKFFVTSNLLPHNDKVRTYLRDIEPVIAMKPDGLIMADPGLIMMVREGMDKGNYADVPIHLSVQANTVNYMAVKFWQKVGVKRIILSRELSLDEIEKIRQECPDMELEVFVHGALCIAYSGRCLLSGYFNRRDPNQGTCTNACRWNYATQPSAENPNTGEAIPVAMDKNFNFNQAQEEAEQSFAACGGSARHPEADKVYLLEEAGRPGQLMPIMEDEHGTYIMNSKDLRAIEHVERLAKIGVDSLKVEGRTKSLYYVARTAQAYRRAIDDAVAGRAFNPNLITELEGLANRGFTSGFLERRPSQDYQNYETGHSDIGHSHFVGEIRSIENGWAEVEVKNKFEVGDTMEVIHPSGNHRFKLEKIHTLQGEELTNAPGSPWQVRIPLEERFKGALLARVMAGVGGAATA
;
A
#
# COMPACT_ATOMS: atom_id res chain seq x y z
N VAL A 1 26.45 2.87 -62.04
CA VAL A 1 25.59 1.76 -61.52
C VAL A 1 25.28 2.09 -60.06
N PRO A 2 24.00 2.24 -59.68
CA PRO A 2 23.63 2.90 -58.44
C PRO A 2 23.71 1.97 -57.20
N ILE A 3 24.48 2.42 -56.22
CA ILE A 3 24.63 1.83 -54.85
C ILE A 3 23.43 2.17 -53.94
N THR A 4 22.28 2.54 -54.47
CA THR A 4 21.16 3.06 -53.69
C THR A 4 20.11 2.01 -53.27
N THR A 5 20.04 0.86 -53.93
CA THR A 5 18.99 -0.14 -53.63
C THR A 5 19.37 -1.11 -52.52
N ALA A 6 20.63 -1.50 -52.40
CA ALA A 6 21.10 -2.42 -51.36
C ALA A 6 21.10 -1.80 -49.94
N LYS A 7 21.42 -0.49 -49.84
CA LYS A 7 21.35 0.21 -48.55
C LYS A 7 19.91 0.36 -48.04
N ARG A 8 18.94 0.57 -48.93
CA ARG A 8 17.52 0.71 -48.55
C ARG A 8 16.93 -0.62 -48.03
N ILE A 9 17.26 -1.72 -48.71
CA ILE A 9 16.84 -3.07 -48.30
C ILE A 9 17.48 -3.46 -46.94
N PHE A 10 18.73 -3.04 -46.68
CA PHE A 10 19.40 -3.31 -45.40
C PHE A 10 18.81 -2.49 -44.24
N TRP A 11 18.39 -1.25 -44.47
CA TRP A 11 17.69 -0.44 -43.47
C TRP A 11 16.24 -0.89 -43.28
N ASP A 12 15.53 -1.29 -44.33
CA ASP A 12 14.16 -1.86 -44.25
C ASP A 12 14.14 -3.24 -43.56
N LEU A 13 15.24 -4.01 -43.61
CA LEU A 13 15.40 -5.27 -42.85
C LEU A 13 15.80 -5.05 -41.39
N LEU A 14 16.38 -3.90 -41.04
CA LEU A 14 16.64 -3.50 -39.66
C LEU A 14 15.41 -2.86 -38.99
N ASP A 15 14.58 -2.14 -39.75
CA ASP A 15 13.33 -1.55 -39.23
C ASP A 15 12.20 -2.57 -39.03
N ASN A 16 12.25 -3.74 -39.66
CA ASN A 16 11.26 -4.80 -39.52
C ASN A 16 11.58 -5.82 -38.44
N ARG A 17 12.63 -5.59 -37.62
CA ARG A 17 12.81 -6.23 -36.33
C ARG A 17 12.55 -5.21 -35.22
N SER A 18 11.33 -4.76 -35.08
CA SER A 18 10.82 -4.32 -33.79
C SER A 18 10.73 -5.55 -32.86
N MET A 19 11.88 -6.08 -32.47
CA MET A 19 11.94 -6.84 -31.24
C MET A 19 11.61 -5.81 -30.14
N ASN A 20 10.32 -5.71 -29.76
CA ASN A 20 9.95 -5.14 -28.49
C ASN A 20 10.91 -5.78 -27.47
N PRO A 21 11.78 -5.03 -26.78
CA PRO A 21 12.64 -5.61 -25.78
C PRO A 21 11.70 -6.38 -24.83
N LEU A 22 11.98 -7.66 -24.62
CA LEU A 22 11.19 -8.50 -23.72
C LEU A 22 11.12 -7.76 -22.39
N ILE A 23 9.93 -7.27 -22.05
CA ILE A 23 9.70 -6.57 -20.78
C ILE A 23 9.98 -7.58 -19.67
N LYS A 24 11.01 -7.31 -18.84
CA LYS A 24 11.28 -8.13 -17.65
C LYS A 24 10.08 -8.03 -16.70
N SER A 25 9.51 -9.17 -16.33
CA SER A 25 8.43 -9.16 -15.34
C SER A 25 8.92 -8.60 -14.01
N PRO A 26 8.36 -7.53 -13.49
CA PRO A 26 8.67 -7.06 -12.15
C PRO A 26 8.16 -8.04 -11.10
N GLU A 27 8.90 -8.18 -10.00
CA GLU A 27 8.50 -8.94 -8.82
C GLU A 27 7.29 -8.28 -8.16
N LEU A 28 6.23 -9.03 -7.88
CA LEU A 28 5.10 -8.56 -7.10
C LEU A 28 5.33 -8.83 -5.62
N LEU A 29 5.51 -7.78 -4.83
CA LEU A 29 5.85 -7.83 -3.40
C LEU A 29 4.66 -7.41 -2.53
N LEU A 30 4.14 -8.33 -1.74
CA LEU A 30 2.98 -8.13 -0.87
C LEU A 30 3.36 -8.05 0.62
N PRO A 31 2.56 -7.34 1.43
CA PRO A 31 2.73 -7.35 2.88
C PRO A 31 2.23 -8.66 3.50
N ALA A 32 2.96 -9.19 4.48
CA ALA A 32 2.50 -10.29 5.32
C ALA A 32 2.47 -9.84 6.78
N GLY A 33 1.26 -9.74 7.36
CA GLY A 33 1.06 -9.47 8.79
C GLY A 33 0.93 -10.77 9.60
N SER A 34 0.65 -11.90 8.95
CA SER A 34 0.57 -13.25 9.53
C SER A 34 0.92 -14.31 8.48
N LEU A 35 1.13 -15.56 8.92
CA LEU A 35 1.38 -16.68 8.00
C LEU A 35 0.23 -16.91 7.03
N ASP A 36 -1.02 -16.77 7.47
CA ASP A 36 -2.18 -16.94 6.59
C ASP A 36 -2.25 -15.88 5.50
N LYS A 37 -1.93 -14.61 5.84
CA LYS A 37 -1.82 -13.54 4.84
C LYS A 37 -0.68 -13.77 3.86
N MET A 38 0.45 -14.32 4.33
CA MET A 38 1.57 -14.73 3.48
C MET A 38 1.15 -15.81 2.48
N ARG A 39 0.50 -16.87 2.97
CA ARG A 39 0.02 -17.99 2.11
C ARG A 39 -0.96 -17.47 1.07
N ALA A 40 -1.94 -16.66 1.48
CA ALA A 40 -2.88 -16.02 0.56
C ALA A 40 -2.17 -15.13 -0.48
N ALA A 41 -1.17 -14.33 -0.08
CA ALA A 41 -0.40 -13.52 -1.03
C ALA A 41 0.21 -14.39 -2.14
N TYR A 42 0.86 -15.49 -1.78
CA TYR A 42 1.47 -16.41 -2.76
C TYR A 42 0.43 -17.13 -3.62
N ASP A 43 -0.64 -17.61 -3.02
CA ASP A 43 -1.71 -18.33 -3.72
C ASP A 43 -2.38 -17.42 -4.79
N PHE A 44 -2.47 -16.11 -4.51
CA PHE A 44 -3.04 -15.10 -5.41
C PHE A 44 -2.01 -14.39 -6.31
N GLY A 45 -0.78 -14.88 -6.38
CA GLY A 45 0.18 -14.52 -7.43
C GLY A 45 1.34 -13.61 -7.00
N ALA A 46 1.57 -13.39 -5.70
CA ALA A 46 2.78 -12.72 -5.25
C ALA A 46 4.03 -13.56 -5.52
N ASP A 47 5.12 -12.88 -5.86
CA ASP A 47 6.46 -13.48 -6.03
C ASP A 47 7.24 -13.44 -4.72
N ALA A 48 6.97 -12.41 -3.91
CA ALA A 48 7.63 -12.17 -2.65
C ALA A 48 6.66 -11.59 -1.61
N VAL A 49 6.99 -11.78 -0.34
CA VAL A 49 6.32 -11.10 0.77
C VAL A 49 7.34 -10.42 1.67
N TYR A 50 6.88 -9.42 2.44
CA TYR A 50 7.68 -8.82 3.49
C TYR A 50 6.95 -8.84 4.83
N ALA A 51 7.66 -9.25 5.90
CA ALA A 51 7.18 -9.31 7.27
C ALA A 51 8.10 -8.57 8.22
N GLY A 52 7.58 -8.13 9.35
CA GLY A 52 8.34 -7.34 10.31
C GLY A 52 9.11 -8.18 11.31
N GLN A 53 10.38 -7.86 11.55
CA GLN A 53 11.12 -8.39 12.71
C GLN A 53 10.52 -7.80 14.00
N PRO A 54 10.33 -8.60 15.04
CA PRO A 54 9.97 -8.09 16.37
C PRO A 54 10.95 -7.00 16.85
N ARG A 55 10.46 -5.96 17.51
CA ARG A 55 11.20 -4.83 18.09
C ARG A 55 11.87 -3.84 17.12
N TYR A 56 12.24 -4.27 15.90
CA TYR A 56 13.04 -3.44 14.98
C TYR A 56 12.32 -3.12 13.67
N SER A 57 11.06 -3.51 13.52
CA SER A 57 10.25 -3.06 12.39
C SER A 57 9.30 -1.94 12.78
N LEU A 58 8.98 -1.05 11.84
CA LEU A 58 7.85 -0.15 12.01
C LEU A 58 6.57 -0.96 12.16
N ARG A 59 5.61 -0.45 12.98
CA ARG A 59 4.34 -1.13 13.31
C ARG A 59 4.53 -2.45 14.08
N ALA A 60 5.57 -2.52 14.91
CA ALA A 60 5.87 -3.70 15.75
C ALA A 60 4.68 -4.17 16.61
N ARG A 61 3.78 -3.25 17.02
CA ARG A 61 2.58 -3.60 17.82
C ARG A 61 1.52 -4.38 17.05
N ASN A 62 1.49 -4.26 15.73
CA ASN A 62 0.51 -4.91 14.86
C ASN A 62 1.17 -6.02 14.03
N ASN A 63 2.34 -6.48 14.46
CA ASN A 63 3.08 -7.56 13.83
C ASN A 63 2.77 -8.85 14.56
N GLU A 64 2.13 -9.78 13.89
CA GLU A 64 1.82 -11.11 14.42
C GLU A 64 3.01 -12.07 14.29
N PHE A 65 4.05 -11.70 13.51
CA PHE A 65 5.24 -12.51 13.37
C PHE A 65 6.14 -12.44 14.60
N LYS A 66 6.29 -13.56 15.28
CA LYS A 66 7.37 -13.85 16.22
C LYS A 66 8.55 -14.47 15.45
N ILE A 67 9.66 -14.67 16.11
CA ILE A 67 10.88 -15.24 15.48
C ILE A 67 10.61 -16.62 14.87
N GLU A 68 9.87 -17.47 15.58
CA GLU A 68 9.50 -18.81 15.11
C GLU A 68 8.61 -18.77 13.87
N GLN A 69 7.73 -17.78 13.76
CA GLN A 69 6.87 -17.61 12.60
C GLN A 69 7.63 -17.05 11.39
N ILE A 70 8.68 -16.23 11.61
CA ILE A 70 9.58 -15.80 10.54
C ILE A 70 10.29 -17.03 9.94
N GLU A 71 10.81 -17.93 10.78
CA GLU A 71 11.46 -19.17 10.35
C GLU A 71 10.51 -20.04 9.51
N ILE A 72 9.28 -20.27 10.00
CA ILE A 72 8.25 -20.99 9.27
C ILE A 72 7.96 -20.32 7.94
N GLY A 73 7.81 -19.00 7.93
CA GLY A 73 7.49 -18.21 6.72
C GLY A 73 8.59 -18.28 5.67
N ILE A 74 9.87 -18.19 6.06
CA ILE A 74 11.01 -18.31 5.14
C ILE A 74 11.04 -19.72 4.53
N ARG A 75 10.89 -20.76 5.35
CA ARG A 75 10.88 -22.15 4.88
C ARG A 75 9.74 -22.41 3.88
N GLU A 76 8.50 -22.04 4.23
CA GLU A 76 7.34 -22.23 3.35
C GLU A 76 7.46 -21.41 2.05
N ALA A 77 8.05 -20.20 2.10
CA ALA A 77 8.34 -19.41 0.91
C ALA A 77 9.32 -20.16 -0.02
N HIS A 78 10.42 -20.65 0.52
CA HIS A 78 11.43 -21.40 -0.25
C HIS A 78 10.87 -22.71 -0.82
N GLU A 79 10.07 -23.45 -0.06
CA GLU A 79 9.39 -24.66 -0.54
C GLU A 79 8.46 -24.39 -1.74
N ARG A 80 7.90 -23.16 -1.81
CA ARG A 80 7.07 -22.69 -2.93
C ARG A 80 7.87 -22.05 -4.07
N GLY A 81 9.21 -21.94 -3.97
CA GLY A 81 10.05 -21.17 -4.90
C GLY A 81 9.78 -19.67 -4.87
N LYS A 82 9.32 -19.16 -3.74
CA LYS A 82 8.99 -17.75 -3.50
C LYS A 82 10.01 -17.11 -2.56
N LYS A 83 9.95 -15.76 -2.43
CA LYS A 83 10.88 -14.98 -1.60
C LYS A 83 10.23 -14.42 -0.35
N PHE A 84 10.98 -14.37 0.74
CA PHE A 84 10.57 -13.80 2.01
C PHE A 84 11.56 -12.73 2.47
N PHE A 85 11.12 -11.47 2.58
CA PHE A 85 11.95 -10.37 3.05
C PHE A 85 11.62 -10.01 4.50
N VAL A 86 12.64 -9.80 5.30
CA VAL A 86 12.45 -9.39 6.70
C VAL A 86 12.69 -7.88 6.84
N THR A 87 11.70 -7.19 7.40
CA THR A 87 11.77 -5.75 7.64
C THR A 87 12.36 -5.47 9.01
N SER A 88 13.52 -4.83 9.03
CA SER A 88 14.24 -4.33 10.20
C SER A 88 14.56 -2.85 10.02
N ASN A 89 13.52 -2.03 9.81
CA ASN A 89 13.63 -0.65 9.31
C ASN A 89 13.29 0.42 10.35
N LEU A 90 13.44 0.10 11.62
CA LEU A 90 13.37 1.08 12.69
C LEU A 90 14.57 2.05 12.59
N LEU A 91 14.38 3.29 13.02
CA LEU A 91 15.48 4.26 13.27
C LEU A 91 15.74 4.26 14.79
N PRO A 92 16.67 3.42 15.30
CA PRO A 92 16.79 3.18 16.73
C PRO A 92 17.54 4.32 17.43
N HIS A 93 17.16 4.59 18.68
CA HIS A 93 18.00 5.33 19.62
C HIS A 93 19.09 4.42 20.18
N ASN A 94 20.13 5.02 20.77
CA ASN A 94 21.36 4.34 21.23
C ASN A 94 21.14 3.06 22.06
N ASP A 95 20.10 3.03 22.89
CA ASP A 95 19.81 1.85 23.72
C ASP A 95 19.44 0.61 22.90
N LYS A 96 18.76 0.79 21.78
CA LYS A 96 18.43 -0.30 20.87
C LYS A 96 19.63 -0.73 20.01
N VAL A 97 20.53 0.17 19.66
CA VAL A 97 21.75 -0.14 18.91
C VAL A 97 22.59 -1.20 19.61
N ARG A 98 22.73 -1.09 20.94
CA ARG A 98 23.53 -2.03 21.77
C ARG A 98 23.07 -3.49 21.67
N THR A 99 21.80 -3.74 21.44
CA THR A 99 21.21 -5.08 21.40
C THR A 99 20.93 -5.57 19.98
N TYR A 100 21.13 -4.73 18.97
CA TYR A 100 20.67 -4.98 17.61
C TYR A 100 21.30 -6.22 16.98
N LEU A 101 22.63 -6.35 17.03
CA LEU A 101 23.32 -7.49 16.41
C LEU A 101 22.87 -8.82 17.01
N ARG A 102 22.73 -8.91 18.32
CA ARG A 102 22.21 -10.11 19.00
C ARG A 102 20.79 -10.47 18.52
N ASP A 103 19.94 -9.46 18.28
CA ASP A 103 18.53 -9.69 17.92
C ASP A 103 18.34 -9.93 16.41
N ILE A 104 19.29 -9.51 15.53
CA ILE A 104 19.23 -9.74 14.07
C ILE A 104 19.97 -11.02 13.64
N GLU A 105 20.99 -11.45 14.37
CA GLU A 105 21.79 -12.63 14.04
C GLU A 105 20.94 -13.90 13.81
N PRO A 106 19.97 -14.26 14.68
CA PRO A 106 19.10 -15.40 14.44
C PRO A 106 18.31 -15.27 13.13
N VAL A 107 17.89 -14.06 12.78
CA VAL A 107 17.13 -13.80 11.53
C VAL A 107 18.03 -13.99 10.31
N ILE A 108 19.27 -13.50 10.35
CA ILE A 108 20.24 -13.69 9.26
C ILE A 108 20.56 -15.19 9.08
N ALA A 109 20.66 -15.95 10.18
CA ALA A 109 20.91 -17.39 10.15
C ALA A 109 19.79 -18.19 9.46
N MET A 110 18.55 -17.69 9.48
CA MET A 110 17.40 -18.26 8.74
C MET A 110 17.50 -18.03 7.22
N LYS A 111 18.44 -17.21 6.76
CA LYS A 111 18.69 -16.88 5.34
C LYS A 111 17.44 -16.35 4.61
N PRO A 112 16.83 -15.26 5.08
CA PRO A 112 15.79 -14.58 4.30
C PRO A 112 16.37 -14.11 2.96
N ASP A 113 15.52 -13.89 1.96
CA ASP A 113 15.95 -13.42 0.63
C ASP A 113 16.37 -11.94 0.63
N GLY A 114 16.15 -11.23 1.72
CA GLY A 114 16.62 -9.86 1.92
C GLY A 114 16.20 -9.26 3.27
N LEU A 115 17.01 -8.29 3.72
CA LEU A 115 16.74 -7.47 4.90
C LEU A 115 16.35 -6.06 4.48
N ILE A 116 15.15 -5.60 4.80
CA ILE A 116 14.70 -4.23 4.53
C ILE A 116 15.10 -3.36 5.72
N MET A 117 16.10 -2.49 5.52
CA MET A 117 16.74 -1.68 6.57
C MET A 117 16.69 -0.18 6.22
N ALA A 118 16.75 0.70 7.22
CA ALA A 118 16.70 2.16 7.02
C ALA A 118 17.86 2.91 7.68
N ASP A 119 18.30 2.47 8.83
CA ASP A 119 19.33 3.15 9.61
C ASP A 119 20.73 2.86 9.06
N PRO A 120 21.51 3.89 8.66
CA PRO A 120 22.83 3.70 8.07
C PRO A 120 23.83 3.04 9.01
N GLY A 121 23.73 3.31 10.32
CA GLY A 121 24.61 2.70 11.32
C GLY A 121 24.36 1.21 11.47
N LEU A 122 23.08 0.79 11.51
CA LEU A 122 22.73 -0.62 11.56
C LEU A 122 23.09 -1.35 10.25
N ILE A 123 22.91 -0.71 9.09
CA ILE A 123 23.34 -1.24 7.80
C ILE A 123 24.85 -1.49 7.81
N MET A 124 25.63 -0.52 8.26
CA MET A 124 27.09 -0.64 8.38
C MET A 124 27.47 -1.83 9.29
N MET A 125 26.89 -1.93 10.48
CA MET A 125 27.17 -3.01 11.43
C MET A 125 26.89 -4.40 10.84
N VAL A 126 25.78 -4.55 10.13
CA VAL A 126 25.38 -5.82 9.48
C VAL A 126 26.33 -6.14 8.31
N ARG A 127 26.63 -5.15 7.44
CA ARG A 127 27.59 -5.32 6.34
C ARG A 127 28.96 -5.74 6.83
N GLU A 128 29.50 -5.08 7.84
CA GLU A 128 30.79 -5.44 8.43
C GLU A 128 30.80 -6.87 8.96
N GLY A 129 29.70 -7.33 9.56
CA GLY A 129 29.57 -8.71 10.02
C GLY A 129 29.57 -9.72 8.86
N MET A 130 28.89 -9.41 7.76
CA MET A 130 28.89 -10.22 6.54
C MET A 130 30.27 -10.23 5.88
N ASP A 131 30.91 -9.09 5.71
CA ASP A 131 32.23 -8.94 5.08
C ASP A 131 33.33 -9.67 5.86
N LYS A 132 33.20 -9.74 7.18
CA LYS A 132 34.10 -10.52 8.08
C LYS A 132 33.77 -12.01 8.11
N GLY A 133 32.71 -12.46 7.44
CA GLY A 133 32.25 -13.86 7.43
C GLY A 133 31.57 -14.31 8.73
N ASN A 134 31.19 -13.38 9.60
CA ASN A 134 30.47 -13.70 10.85
C ASN A 134 29.00 -14.06 10.57
N TYR A 135 28.44 -13.53 9.46
CA TYR A 135 27.06 -13.75 9.04
C TYR A 135 26.97 -14.25 7.60
N ALA A 136 25.89 -14.94 7.27
CA ALA A 136 25.55 -15.24 5.88
C ALA A 136 25.37 -13.94 5.09
N ASP A 137 25.76 -13.92 3.81
CA ASP A 137 25.57 -12.76 2.92
C ASP A 137 24.10 -12.68 2.47
N VAL A 138 23.28 -11.95 3.23
CA VAL A 138 21.88 -11.69 2.92
C VAL A 138 21.76 -10.32 2.27
N PRO A 139 21.07 -10.18 1.12
CA PRO A 139 20.91 -8.90 0.46
C PRO A 139 20.26 -7.84 1.35
N ILE A 140 20.82 -6.63 1.38
CA ILE A 140 20.21 -5.49 2.09
C ILE A 140 19.41 -4.65 1.09
N HIS A 141 18.13 -4.45 1.40
CA HIS A 141 17.19 -3.59 0.67
C HIS A 141 16.99 -2.30 1.47
N LEU A 142 17.28 -1.14 0.87
CA LEU A 142 17.11 0.14 1.53
C LEU A 142 15.64 0.50 1.64
N SER A 143 15.16 0.71 2.86
CA SER A 143 13.78 1.12 3.13
C SER A 143 13.49 2.52 2.58
N VAL A 144 12.25 2.75 2.17
CA VAL A 144 11.73 4.06 1.76
C VAL A 144 11.95 5.17 2.80
N GLN A 145 12.15 4.83 4.07
CA GLN A 145 12.43 5.76 5.15
C GLN A 145 13.78 6.48 5.00
N ALA A 146 14.69 5.97 4.17
CA ALA A 146 15.93 6.67 3.82
C ALA A 146 15.71 7.82 2.84
N ASN A 147 14.48 8.04 2.34
CA ASN A 147 14.10 9.12 1.43
C ASN A 147 15.01 9.26 0.20
N THR A 148 15.23 8.16 -0.52
CA THR A 148 16.05 8.16 -1.72
C THR A 148 15.25 8.70 -2.90
N VAL A 149 15.62 9.89 -3.40
CA VAL A 149 14.87 10.64 -4.41
C VAL A 149 15.71 11.00 -5.66
N ASN A 150 16.94 10.53 -5.75
CA ASN A 150 17.79 10.83 -6.90
C ASN A 150 18.88 9.76 -7.14
N TYR A 151 19.40 9.71 -8.35
CA TYR A 151 20.39 8.71 -8.76
C TYR A 151 21.74 8.81 -8.00
N MET A 152 22.14 10.00 -7.53
CA MET A 152 23.38 10.13 -6.74
C MET A 152 23.25 9.48 -5.37
N ALA A 153 22.09 9.61 -4.73
CA ALA A 153 21.80 8.91 -3.48
C ALA A 153 21.75 7.38 -3.72
N VAL A 154 21.21 6.92 -4.84
CA VAL A 154 21.25 5.50 -5.24
C VAL A 154 22.70 5.02 -5.39
N LYS A 155 23.56 5.76 -6.12
CA LYS A 155 24.98 5.45 -6.27
C LYS A 155 25.75 5.43 -4.94
N PHE A 156 25.37 6.29 -3.99
CA PHE A 156 25.93 6.25 -2.63
C PHE A 156 25.61 4.94 -1.93
N TRP A 157 24.35 4.55 -1.89
CA TRP A 157 23.92 3.32 -1.24
C TRP A 157 24.47 2.06 -1.91
N GLN A 158 24.65 2.08 -3.24
CA GLN A 158 25.32 1.01 -3.96
C GLN A 158 26.76 0.81 -3.48
N LYS A 159 27.51 1.90 -3.24
CA LYS A 159 28.86 1.84 -2.67
C LYS A 159 28.90 1.29 -1.24
N VAL A 160 27.84 1.48 -0.47
CA VAL A 160 27.68 0.92 0.88
C VAL A 160 27.35 -0.58 0.83
N GLY A 161 27.06 -1.15 -0.35
CA GLY A 161 26.76 -2.56 -0.54
C GLY A 161 25.26 -2.92 -0.46
N VAL A 162 24.38 -1.92 -0.54
CA VAL A 162 22.93 -2.14 -0.68
C VAL A 162 22.64 -2.71 -2.06
N LYS A 163 21.75 -3.71 -2.15
CA LYS A 163 21.39 -4.41 -3.40
C LYS A 163 20.13 -3.91 -4.05
N ARG A 164 19.16 -3.39 -3.25
CA ARG A 164 17.88 -2.88 -3.74
C ARG A 164 17.53 -1.59 -3.04
N ILE A 165 16.97 -0.62 -3.77
CA ILE A 165 16.48 0.65 -3.24
C ILE A 165 14.97 0.72 -3.36
N ILE A 166 14.28 0.88 -2.22
CA ILE A 166 12.85 1.22 -2.20
C ILE A 166 12.76 2.73 -2.37
N LEU A 167 12.39 3.17 -3.56
CA LEU A 167 12.35 4.58 -3.92
C LEU A 167 11.26 5.33 -3.14
N SER A 168 11.51 6.61 -2.92
CA SER A 168 10.55 7.51 -2.28
C SER A 168 9.28 7.66 -3.13
N ARG A 169 8.11 7.78 -2.46
CA ARG A 169 6.81 7.90 -3.14
C ARG A 169 6.56 9.27 -3.77
N GLU A 170 7.43 10.22 -3.49
CA GLU A 170 7.41 11.58 -3.98
C GLU A 170 8.00 11.72 -5.39
N LEU A 171 8.47 10.61 -5.99
CA LEU A 171 9.02 10.57 -7.35
C LEU A 171 7.94 10.37 -8.41
N SER A 172 8.08 11.09 -9.52
CA SER A 172 7.31 10.86 -10.74
C SER A 172 7.88 9.69 -11.55
N LEU A 173 7.09 9.14 -12.49
CA LEU A 173 7.54 8.10 -13.42
C LEU A 173 8.78 8.51 -14.22
N ASP A 174 8.86 9.78 -14.65
CA ASP A 174 10.02 10.29 -15.40
C ASP A 174 11.28 10.35 -14.54
N GLU A 175 11.15 10.69 -13.25
CA GLU A 175 12.27 10.68 -12.31
C GLU A 175 12.74 9.26 -12.00
N ILE A 176 11.81 8.31 -11.86
CA ILE A 176 12.12 6.87 -11.69
C ILE A 176 12.87 6.36 -12.93
N GLU A 177 12.41 6.69 -14.14
CA GLU A 177 13.05 6.32 -15.40
C GLU A 177 14.47 6.87 -15.49
N LYS A 178 14.67 8.13 -15.11
CA LYS A 178 16.00 8.74 -15.05
C LYS A 178 16.92 8.04 -14.05
N ILE A 179 16.41 7.67 -12.88
CA ILE A 179 17.20 6.90 -11.89
C ILE A 179 17.59 5.54 -12.48
N ARG A 180 16.70 4.84 -13.18
CA ARG A 180 17.00 3.56 -13.84
C ARG A 180 18.10 3.71 -14.89
N GLN A 181 18.03 4.74 -15.73
CA GLN A 181 19.02 5.01 -16.76
C GLN A 181 20.42 5.28 -16.18
N GLU A 182 20.47 6.03 -15.08
CA GLU A 182 21.74 6.38 -14.40
C GLU A 182 22.31 5.26 -13.51
N CYS A 183 21.46 4.30 -13.09
CA CYS A 183 21.81 3.20 -12.19
C CYS A 183 21.24 1.87 -12.71
N PRO A 184 21.69 1.37 -13.88
CA PRO A 184 21.12 0.20 -14.53
C PRO A 184 21.31 -1.10 -13.72
N ASP A 185 22.36 -1.19 -12.91
CA ASP A 185 22.72 -2.39 -12.13
C ASP A 185 22.09 -2.42 -10.73
N MET A 186 21.38 -1.36 -10.31
CA MET A 186 20.72 -1.31 -9.01
C MET A 186 19.28 -1.84 -9.11
N GLU A 187 18.88 -2.75 -8.22
CA GLU A 187 17.48 -3.12 -8.14
C GLU A 187 16.64 -1.97 -7.58
N LEU A 188 15.59 -1.60 -8.31
CA LEU A 188 14.65 -0.54 -7.92
C LEU A 188 13.30 -1.15 -7.55
N GLU A 189 12.78 -0.73 -6.39
CA GLU A 189 11.47 -1.11 -5.89
C GLU A 189 10.59 0.13 -5.72
N VAL A 190 9.34 0.07 -6.18
CA VAL A 190 8.38 1.18 -6.16
C VAL A 190 7.10 0.75 -5.48
N PHE A 191 6.59 1.58 -4.56
CA PHE A 191 5.25 1.38 -4.01
C PHE A 191 4.18 1.68 -5.06
N VAL A 192 3.23 0.76 -5.20
CA VAL A 192 2.17 0.87 -6.21
C VAL A 192 0.76 0.88 -5.61
N HIS A 193 0.60 0.49 -4.33
CA HIS A 193 -0.73 0.42 -3.71
C HIS A 193 -0.68 0.60 -2.19
N GLY A 194 -1.77 1.14 -1.64
CA GLY A 194 -2.04 1.22 -0.21
C GLY A 194 -1.73 2.58 0.39
N ALA A 195 -1.67 2.64 1.71
CA ALA A 195 -1.63 3.88 2.45
C ALA A 195 -0.44 4.79 2.11
N LEU A 196 -0.73 6.04 1.75
CA LEU A 196 0.27 7.10 1.69
C LEU A 196 0.46 7.79 3.05
N CYS A 197 1.68 8.29 3.30
CA CYS A 197 1.94 9.18 4.42
C CYS A 197 1.59 10.63 4.01
N ILE A 198 1.09 11.41 4.97
CA ILE A 198 0.84 12.85 4.79
C ILE A 198 2.13 13.67 4.83
N ALA A 199 3.22 13.09 5.31
CA ALA A 199 4.56 13.65 5.35
C ALA A 199 5.47 12.89 4.41
N TYR A 200 6.66 13.42 4.14
CA TYR A 200 7.70 12.67 3.44
C TYR A 200 7.82 11.26 3.99
N SER A 201 8.01 10.30 3.11
CA SER A 201 8.09 8.89 3.46
C SER A 201 9.05 8.64 4.63
N GLY A 202 8.53 8.13 5.75
CA GLY A 202 9.32 7.86 6.96
C GLY A 202 9.71 9.08 7.81
N ARG A 203 9.15 10.27 7.58
CA ARG A 203 9.45 11.50 8.34
C ARG A 203 8.24 12.04 9.12
N CYS A 204 7.27 11.21 9.44
CA CYS A 204 6.05 11.61 10.11
C CYS A 204 6.28 11.84 11.61
N LEU A 205 5.82 12.97 12.14
CA LEU A 205 5.83 13.30 13.58
C LEU A 205 4.42 13.31 14.20
N LEU A 206 3.35 13.21 13.41
CA LEU A 206 1.97 13.37 13.89
C LEU A 206 1.63 12.47 15.08
N SER A 207 1.96 11.17 15.00
CA SER A 207 1.69 10.23 16.08
C SER A 207 2.48 10.56 17.35
N GLY A 208 3.69 11.10 17.22
CA GLY A 208 4.49 11.62 18.33
C GLY A 208 3.86 12.84 18.97
N TYR A 209 3.41 13.77 18.14
CA TYR A 209 2.80 15.03 18.59
C TYR A 209 1.48 14.78 19.32
N PHE A 210 0.54 14.03 18.71
CA PHE A 210 -0.77 13.80 19.33
C PHE A 210 -0.79 12.79 20.47
N ASN A 211 0.09 11.78 20.43
CA ASN A 211 -0.03 10.63 21.32
C ASN A 211 1.26 10.31 22.09
N ARG A 212 2.30 11.13 21.96
CA ARG A 212 3.64 10.88 22.49
C ARG A 212 4.21 9.52 22.08
N ARG A 213 3.85 9.06 20.84
CA ARG A 213 4.26 7.79 20.26
C ARG A 213 4.95 8.02 18.95
N ASP A 214 6.27 7.94 18.95
CA ASP A 214 7.10 8.17 17.76
C ASP A 214 6.84 7.07 16.70
N PRO A 215 6.31 7.43 15.51
CA PRO A 215 6.07 6.49 14.43
C PRO A 215 7.36 5.85 13.92
N ASN A 216 8.50 6.55 14.01
CA ASN A 216 9.80 6.07 13.56
C ASN A 216 10.41 5.06 14.54
N GLN A 217 9.88 4.98 15.78
CA GLN A 217 10.22 3.96 16.77
C GLN A 217 9.25 2.77 16.81
N GLY A 218 8.44 2.59 15.77
CA GLY A 218 7.52 1.46 15.63
C GLY A 218 6.20 1.63 16.38
N THR A 219 5.89 2.82 16.91
CA THR A 219 4.69 3.06 17.72
C THR A 219 3.64 3.95 17.04
N CYS A 220 3.63 3.98 15.70
CA CYS A 220 2.64 4.73 14.94
C CYS A 220 1.21 4.38 15.33
N THR A 221 0.40 5.40 15.68
CA THR A 221 -1.01 5.26 16.05
C THR A 221 -1.94 5.45 14.86
N ASN A 222 -1.42 5.73 13.66
CA ASN A 222 -2.18 6.16 12.49
C ASN A 222 -3.03 7.43 12.74
N ALA A 223 -2.52 8.36 13.56
CA ALA A 223 -3.24 9.59 13.90
C ALA A 223 -3.67 10.39 12.67
N CYS A 224 -2.91 10.34 11.55
CA CYS A 224 -3.28 10.93 10.26
C CYS A 224 -4.55 10.32 9.60
N ARG A 225 -5.19 9.33 10.25
CA ARG A 225 -6.35 8.60 9.73
C ARG A 225 -7.54 8.61 10.69
N TRP A 226 -7.46 9.38 11.75
CA TRP A 226 -8.57 9.56 12.69
C TRP A 226 -9.53 10.62 12.17
N ASN A 227 -10.74 10.62 12.74
CA ASN A 227 -11.73 11.65 12.45
C ASN A 227 -11.44 12.86 13.32
N TYR A 228 -11.39 14.02 12.69
CA TYR A 228 -11.19 15.30 13.34
C TYR A 228 -12.26 16.28 12.91
N ALA A 229 -12.76 17.08 13.86
CA ALA A 229 -13.60 18.23 13.58
C ALA A 229 -12.76 19.51 13.72
N THR A 230 -12.92 20.44 12.81
CA THR A 230 -12.27 21.75 12.87
C THR A 230 -13.26 22.78 13.43
N GLN A 231 -12.79 23.60 14.34
CA GLN A 231 -13.55 24.73 14.88
C GLN A 231 -12.74 26.02 14.69
N PRO A 232 -13.36 27.12 14.24
CA PRO A 232 -12.70 28.41 14.21
C PRO A 232 -12.31 28.85 15.61
N SER A 233 -11.17 29.52 15.75
CA SER A 233 -10.69 30.02 17.01
C SER A 233 -10.33 31.50 16.93
N ALA A 234 -10.32 32.16 18.07
CA ALA A 234 -9.73 33.48 18.25
C ALA A 234 -8.66 33.43 19.34
N GLU A 235 -7.68 34.27 19.27
CA GLU A 235 -6.67 34.40 20.30
C GLU A 235 -7.25 35.12 21.53
N ASN A 236 -7.07 34.56 22.70
CA ASN A 236 -7.41 35.22 23.96
C ASN A 236 -6.43 36.38 24.15
N PRO A 237 -6.92 37.64 24.20
CA PRO A 237 -6.06 38.82 24.24
C PRO A 237 -5.20 38.92 25.52
N ASN A 238 -5.54 38.14 26.56
CA ASN A 238 -4.83 38.18 27.83
C ASN A 238 -3.80 37.03 27.98
N THR A 239 -4.02 35.89 27.35
CA THR A 239 -3.19 34.68 27.53
C THR A 239 -2.48 34.24 26.26
N GLY A 240 -2.88 34.72 25.08
CA GLY A 240 -2.39 34.26 23.79
C GLY A 240 -2.88 32.84 23.41
N GLU A 241 -3.78 32.24 24.19
CA GLU A 241 -4.33 30.92 23.90
C GLU A 241 -5.42 30.96 22.85
N ALA A 242 -5.46 29.99 21.97
CA ALA A 242 -6.54 29.81 21.00
C ALA A 242 -7.80 29.31 21.72
N ILE A 243 -8.88 30.08 21.68
CA ILE A 243 -10.19 29.74 22.25
C ILE A 243 -11.21 29.50 21.12
N PRO A 244 -12.11 28.50 21.26
CA PRO A 244 -13.11 28.24 20.26
C PRO A 244 -14.10 29.42 20.15
N VAL A 245 -14.42 29.81 18.91
CA VAL A 245 -15.47 30.78 18.61
C VAL A 245 -16.60 30.11 17.83
N ALA A 246 -17.81 30.65 17.94
CA ALA A 246 -18.95 30.11 17.23
C ALA A 246 -18.69 30.19 15.70
N MET A 247 -18.93 29.11 14.99
CA MET A 247 -18.87 29.08 13.53
C MET A 247 -19.87 30.10 12.97
N ASP A 248 -19.43 30.93 12.05
CA ASP A 248 -20.35 31.69 11.20
C ASP A 248 -21.07 30.68 10.31
N LYS A 249 -22.41 30.60 10.46
CA LYS A 249 -23.24 29.64 9.72
C LYS A 249 -23.22 29.86 8.19
N ASN A 250 -22.64 30.97 7.74
CA ASN A 250 -22.53 31.33 6.33
C ASN A 250 -21.15 31.08 5.73
N PHE A 251 -20.20 30.53 6.49
CA PHE A 251 -18.86 30.19 5.96
C PHE A 251 -18.95 29.03 4.97
N ASN A 252 -18.64 29.28 3.70
CA ASN A 252 -18.62 28.30 2.64
C ASN A 252 -17.17 28.02 2.23
N PHE A 253 -16.65 26.86 2.62
CA PHE A 253 -15.27 26.43 2.34
C PHE A 253 -14.96 26.39 0.83
N ASN A 254 -15.91 25.93 0.01
CA ASN A 254 -15.74 25.84 -1.44
C ASN A 254 -15.66 27.22 -2.08
N GLN A 255 -16.47 28.17 -1.61
CA GLN A 255 -16.42 29.53 -2.10
C GLN A 255 -15.12 30.23 -1.71
N ALA A 256 -14.63 30.04 -0.50
CA ALA A 256 -13.36 30.60 -0.05
C ALA A 256 -12.17 30.02 -0.85
N GLN A 257 -12.27 28.74 -1.26
CA GLN A 257 -11.28 28.09 -2.11
C GLN A 257 -11.31 28.64 -3.54
N GLU A 258 -12.49 28.79 -4.15
CA GLU A 258 -12.65 29.40 -5.49
C GLU A 258 -12.14 30.84 -5.53
N GLU A 259 -12.39 31.62 -4.48
CA GLU A 259 -11.89 32.99 -4.35
C GLU A 259 -10.36 33.03 -4.22
N ALA A 260 -9.77 32.09 -3.49
CA ALA A 260 -8.31 31.93 -3.40
C ALA A 260 -7.67 31.54 -4.75
N GLU A 261 -8.28 30.61 -5.49
CA GLU A 261 -7.79 30.20 -6.82
C GLU A 261 -7.89 31.32 -7.85
N GLN A 262 -8.96 32.13 -7.82
CA GLN A 262 -9.12 33.29 -8.70
C GLN A 262 -8.11 34.41 -8.38
N SER A 263 -7.78 34.63 -7.12
CA SER A 263 -6.75 35.59 -6.72
C SER A 263 -5.34 35.15 -7.12
N PHE A 264 -5.07 33.84 -7.15
CA PHE A 264 -3.79 33.24 -7.57
C PHE A 264 -3.55 33.43 -9.08
N ALA A 265 -4.60 33.36 -9.88
CA ALA A 265 -4.53 33.51 -11.35
C ALA A 265 -4.32 34.97 -11.80
N ALA A 266 -4.65 35.94 -10.99
CA ALA A 266 -4.67 37.34 -11.41
C ALA A 266 -3.37 38.14 -11.19
N CYS A 267 -2.49 37.70 -10.27
CA CYS A 267 -1.31 38.49 -9.89
C CYS A 267 -0.12 37.58 -9.54
N GLY A 268 0.66 37.16 -10.41
CA GLY A 268 1.93 36.38 -10.24
C GLY A 268 2.76 36.54 -8.95
N GLY A 269 2.13 36.79 -7.82
CA GLY A 269 2.68 36.91 -6.47
C GLY A 269 1.66 36.41 -5.45
N SER A 270 2.10 35.56 -4.53
CA SER A 270 1.33 34.87 -3.51
C SER A 270 0.67 35.83 -2.49
N ALA A 271 -0.53 36.34 -2.79
CA ALA A 271 -1.39 36.86 -1.74
C ALA A 271 -2.09 35.67 -1.08
N ARG A 272 -1.66 35.35 0.14
CA ARG A 272 -2.26 34.31 0.99
C ARG A 272 -3.68 34.75 1.38
N HIS A 273 -4.65 33.79 1.35
CA HIS A 273 -6.02 34.11 1.76
C HIS A 273 -6.06 34.53 3.24
N PRO A 274 -6.77 35.60 3.64
CA PRO A 274 -6.79 36.05 5.04
C PRO A 274 -7.26 35.01 6.06
N GLU A 275 -8.08 34.03 5.63
CA GLU A 275 -8.50 32.90 6.48
C GLU A 275 -7.37 31.90 6.74
N ALA A 276 -6.37 31.81 5.87
CA ALA A 276 -5.22 30.92 6.05
C ALA A 276 -4.29 31.36 7.19
N ASP A 277 -4.36 32.63 7.58
CA ASP A 277 -3.59 33.16 8.71
C ASP A 277 -4.29 33.00 10.07
N LYS A 278 -5.50 32.42 10.08
CA LYS A 278 -6.25 32.17 11.30
C LYS A 278 -5.84 30.85 11.93
N VAL A 279 -5.81 30.83 13.26
CA VAL A 279 -5.66 29.61 14.03
C VAL A 279 -6.99 28.88 14.09
N TYR A 280 -7.01 27.59 13.74
CA TYR A 280 -8.16 26.72 13.92
C TYR A 280 -7.91 25.74 15.05
N LEU A 281 -8.98 25.25 15.66
CA LEU A 281 -8.90 24.20 16.65
C LEU A 281 -9.40 22.89 16.04
N LEU A 282 -8.64 21.85 16.27
CA LEU A 282 -8.90 20.50 15.81
C LEU A 282 -9.37 19.65 16.98
N GLU A 283 -10.48 18.96 16.82
CA GLU A 283 -11.03 18.03 17.80
C GLU A 283 -11.07 16.60 17.22
N GLU A 284 -10.50 15.64 17.94
CA GLU A 284 -10.56 14.23 17.56
C GLU A 284 -11.85 13.62 18.09
N ALA A 285 -12.61 12.91 17.25
CA ALA A 285 -13.93 12.33 17.57
C ALA A 285 -13.88 11.36 18.78
N GLY A 286 -12.77 10.68 19.03
CA GLY A 286 -12.57 9.80 20.20
C GLY A 286 -12.15 10.54 21.48
N ARG A 287 -11.94 11.87 21.41
CA ARG A 287 -11.52 12.72 22.53
C ARG A 287 -12.26 14.05 22.54
N PRO A 288 -13.57 14.04 22.70
CA PRO A 288 -14.37 15.27 22.69
C PRO A 288 -13.92 16.23 23.81
N GLY A 289 -13.82 17.52 23.48
CA GLY A 289 -13.36 18.59 24.37
C GLY A 289 -11.85 18.75 24.47
N GLN A 290 -11.04 17.88 23.85
CA GLN A 290 -9.59 18.08 23.73
C GLN A 290 -9.27 18.80 22.42
N LEU A 291 -9.24 20.10 22.47
CA LEU A 291 -8.98 20.97 21.33
C LEU A 291 -7.46 21.15 21.13
N MET A 292 -7.00 21.03 19.87
CA MET A 292 -5.60 21.19 19.48
C MET A 292 -5.48 22.29 18.43
N PRO A 293 -4.61 23.29 18.61
CA PRO A 293 -4.43 24.33 17.62
C PRO A 293 -3.82 23.78 16.33
N ILE A 294 -4.34 24.19 15.19
CA ILE A 294 -3.81 23.94 13.85
C ILE A 294 -3.58 25.27 13.16
N MET A 295 -2.44 25.42 12.52
CA MET A 295 -2.07 26.62 11.78
C MET A 295 -1.60 26.21 10.38
N GLU A 296 -1.83 27.08 9.42
CA GLU A 296 -1.23 27.02 8.10
C GLU A 296 -0.09 28.03 8.03
N ASP A 297 1.05 27.61 7.48
CA ASP A 297 2.16 28.51 7.19
C ASP A 297 2.44 28.59 5.67
N GLU A 298 3.43 29.38 5.30
CA GLU A 298 3.83 29.57 3.90
C GLU A 298 4.37 28.32 3.22
N HIS A 299 4.57 27.22 3.97
CA HIS A 299 5.10 25.93 3.50
C HIS A 299 4.02 24.86 3.34
N GLY A 300 2.78 25.11 3.74
CA GLY A 300 1.62 24.24 3.48
C GLY A 300 0.65 24.06 4.64
N THR A 301 -0.47 23.45 4.32
CA THR A 301 -1.54 23.09 5.27
C THR A 301 -1.33 21.65 5.73
N TYR A 302 -1.38 21.42 7.03
CA TYR A 302 -1.31 20.08 7.62
C TYR A 302 -2.69 19.43 7.60
N ILE A 303 -3.02 18.74 6.54
CA ILE A 303 -4.30 18.07 6.39
C ILE A 303 -4.16 16.58 6.65
N MET A 304 -5.02 16.08 7.51
CA MET A 304 -4.97 14.71 8.01
C MET A 304 -6.05 13.87 7.35
N ASN A 305 -5.87 13.38 6.21
CA ASN A 305 -6.64 12.28 5.59
C ASN A 305 -6.16 11.98 4.17
N SER A 306 -4.91 11.56 4.01
CA SER A 306 -4.39 11.22 2.68
C SER A 306 -5.12 10.01 2.09
N LYS A 307 -5.50 10.12 0.82
CA LYS A 307 -6.01 9.02 0.00
C LYS A 307 -4.99 7.89 -0.07
N ASP A 308 -5.46 6.70 -0.36
CA ASP A 308 -4.59 5.54 -0.58
C ASP A 308 -4.00 5.58 -2.00
N LEU A 309 -2.74 5.18 -2.16
CA LEU A 309 -2.09 5.05 -3.47
C LEU A 309 -2.75 3.92 -4.26
N ARG A 310 -3.03 4.17 -5.53
CA ARG A 310 -3.33 3.15 -6.55
C ARG A 310 -2.59 3.51 -7.83
N ALA A 311 -1.68 2.66 -8.25
CA ALA A 311 -0.86 2.84 -9.44
C ALA A 311 -1.01 1.67 -10.42
N ILE A 312 -2.15 0.97 -10.41
CA ILE A 312 -2.36 -0.19 -11.26
C ILE A 312 -2.36 0.18 -12.74
N GLU A 313 -2.82 1.36 -13.08
CA GLU A 313 -2.81 1.94 -14.42
C GLU A 313 -1.39 2.21 -14.95
N HIS A 314 -0.42 2.33 -14.04
CA HIS A 314 0.98 2.64 -14.37
C HIS A 314 1.89 1.41 -14.38
N VAL A 315 1.36 0.21 -14.13
CA VAL A 315 2.15 -1.04 -14.07
C VAL A 315 2.89 -1.28 -15.38
N GLU A 316 2.25 -1.08 -16.54
CA GLU A 316 2.89 -1.24 -17.85
C GLU A 316 4.10 -0.31 -18.01
N ARG A 317 3.95 0.97 -17.63
CA ARG A 317 5.05 1.94 -17.73
C ARG A 317 6.19 1.61 -16.76
N LEU A 318 5.88 1.25 -15.52
CA LEU A 318 6.88 0.83 -14.52
C LEU A 318 7.67 -0.41 -14.99
N ALA A 319 6.98 -1.39 -15.61
CA ALA A 319 7.62 -2.56 -16.19
C ALA A 319 8.51 -2.19 -17.39
N LYS A 320 8.08 -1.27 -18.27
CA LYS A 320 8.87 -0.75 -19.39
C LYS A 320 10.09 0.04 -18.94
N ILE A 321 9.99 0.81 -17.85
CA ILE A 321 11.13 1.49 -17.20
C ILE A 321 12.16 0.47 -16.70
N GLY A 322 11.72 -0.76 -16.40
CA GLY A 322 12.56 -1.81 -15.85
C GLY A 322 12.67 -1.75 -14.33
N VAL A 323 11.60 -1.32 -13.65
CA VAL A 323 11.48 -1.45 -12.19
C VAL A 323 11.49 -2.92 -11.83
N ASP A 324 12.30 -3.31 -10.83
CA ASP A 324 12.51 -4.72 -10.49
C ASP A 324 11.42 -5.28 -9.56
N SER A 325 10.82 -4.43 -8.70
CA SER A 325 9.81 -4.87 -7.74
C SER A 325 8.71 -3.83 -7.56
N LEU A 326 7.45 -4.30 -7.60
CA LEU A 326 6.24 -3.52 -7.35
C LEU A 326 5.70 -3.88 -5.98
N LYS A 327 5.73 -2.92 -5.05
CA LYS A 327 5.41 -3.13 -3.64
C LYS A 327 4.03 -2.63 -3.25
N VAL A 328 3.29 -3.47 -2.57
CA VAL A 328 2.00 -3.13 -1.95
C VAL A 328 2.20 -2.84 -0.46
N GLU A 329 1.65 -1.73 0.03
CA GLU A 329 1.61 -1.40 1.46
C GLU A 329 0.36 -2.01 2.12
N GLY A 330 0.48 -2.46 3.38
CA GLY A 330 -0.71 -2.90 4.11
C GLY A 330 -0.53 -4.08 5.05
N ARG A 331 0.55 -4.19 5.83
CA ARG A 331 0.77 -5.30 6.80
C ARG A 331 -0.38 -5.50 7.81
N THR A 332 -1.09 -4.43 8.13
CA THR A 332 -2.24 -4.45 9.06
C THR A 332 -3.59 -4.66 8.38
N LYS A 333 -3.60 -4.75 7.05
CA LYS A 333 -4.82 -4.97 6.26
C LYS A 333 -5.31 -6.43 6.38
N SER A 334 -6.57 -6.66 5.99
CA SER A 334 -7.21 -7.98 6.02
C SER A 334 -6.59 -8.95 5.01
N LEU A 335 -6.86 -10.24 5.21
CA LEU A 335 -6.51 -11.29 4.24
C LEU A 335 -7.17 -11.05 2.89
N TYR A 336 -8.43 -10.62 2.89
CA TYR A 336 -9.18 -10.24 1.70
C TYR A 336 -8.49 -9.14 0.88
N TYR A 337 -7.99 -8.09 1.56
CA TYR A 337 -7.20 -7.03 0.90
C TYR A 337 -5.95 -7.59 0.24
N VAL A 338 -5.20 -8.44 0.93
CA VAL A 338 -3.97 -9.05 0.40
C VAL A 338 -4.27 -9.89 -0.85
N ALA A 339 -5.27 -10.76 -0.78
CA ALA A 339 -5.67 -11.63 -1.87
C ALA A 339 -6.13 -10.85 -3.11
N ARG A 340 -7.06 -9.90 -2.94
CA ARG A 340 -7.59 -9.09 -4.06
C ARG A 340 -6.52 -8.21 -4.69
N THR A 341 -5.68 -7.58 -3.88
CA THR A 341 -4.59 -6.72 -4.39
C THR A 341 -3.56 -7.56 -5.14
N ALA A 342 -3.17 -8.71 -4.59
CA ALA A 342 -2.26 -9.65 -5.26
C ALA A 342 -2.80 -10.06 -6.63
N GLN A 343 -4.05 -10.52 -6.69
CA GLN A 343 -4.70 -10.99 -7.92
C GLN A 343 -4.76 -9.87 -8.98
N ALA A 344 -5.18 -8.66 -8.60
CA ALA A 344 -5.31 -7.56 -9.53
C ALA A 344 -3.96 -7.11 -10.10
N TYR A 345 -2.94 -6.93 -9.24
CA TYR A 345 -1.61 -6.53 -9.69
C TYR A 345 -0.89 -7.63 -10.47
N ARG A 346 -1.06 -8.91 -10.11
CA ARG A 346 -0.52 -10.02 -10.90
C ARG A 346 -1.05 -10.01 -12.34
N ARG A 347 -2.35 -9.85 -12.50
CA ARG A 347 -2.98 -9.74 -13.82
C ARG A 347 -2.46 -8.53 -14.59
N ALA A 348 -2.35 -7.37 -13.96
CA ALA A 348 -1.80 -6.18 -14.60
C ALA A 348 -0.34 -6.37 -15.06
N ILE A 349 0.49 -7.04 -14.26
CA ILE A 349 1.87 -7.36 -14.62
C ILE A 349 1.91 -8.34 -15.79
N ASP A 350 1.12 -9.42 -15.75
CA ASP A 350 1.07 -10.43 -16.79
C ASP A 350 0.55 -9.84 -18.13
N ASP A 351 -0.41 -8.93 -18.08
CA ASP A 351 -0.89 -8.20 -19.26
C ASP A 351 0.20 -7.30 -19.83
N ALA A 352 0.90 -6.53 -18.98
CA ALA A 352 1.98 -5.66 -19.41
C ALA A 352 3.13 -6.43 -20.06
N VAL A 353 3.58 -7.54 -19.45
CA VAL A 353 4.65 -8.39 -19.98
C VAL A 353 4.26 -9.06 -21.29
N ALA A 354 3.00 -9.47 -21.41
CA ALA A 354 2.46 -10.05 -22.64
C ALA A 354 2.11 -9.01 -23.73
N GLY A 355 2.31 -7.72 -23.45
CA GLY A 355 1.95 -6.64 -24.40
C GLY A 355 0.45 -6.46 -24.60
N ARG A 356 -0.38 -6.94 -23.70
CA ARG A 356 -1.83 -6.73 -23.72
C ARG A 356 -2.19 -5.35 -23.16
N ALA A 357 -3.27 -4.76 -23.66
CA ALA A 357 -3.78 -3.50 -23.15
C ALA A 357 -4.22 -3.63 -21.68
N PHE A 358 -4.06 -2.56 -20.92
CA PHE A 358 -4.53 -2.49 -19.55
C PHE A 358 -6.04 -2.79 -19.45
N ASN A 359 -6.41 -3.64 -18.50
CA ASN A 359 -7.82 -4.00 -18.26
C ASN A 359 -8.44 -3.04 -17.20
N PRO A 360 -9.35 -2.13 -17.60
CA PRO A 360 -9.97 -1.17 -16.67
C PRO A 360 -10.79 -1.82 -15.55
N ASN A 361 -11.26 -3.04 -15.70
CA ASN A 361 -12.01 -3.74 -14.65
C ASN A 361 -11.18 -3.97 -13.38
N LEU A 362 -9.84 -3.99 -13.50
CA LEU A 362 -8.95 -4.10 -12.34
C LEU A 362 -9.06 -2.89 -11.40
N ILE A 363 -9.42 -1.72 -11.92
CA ILE A 363 -9.70 -0.52 -11.11
C ILE A 363 -10.91 -0.78 -10.22
N THR A 364 -12.02 -1.22 -10.82
CA THR A 364 -13.27 -1.53 -10.11
C THR A 364 -13.09 -2.64 -9.07
N GLU A 365 -12.27 -3.66 -9.37
CA GLU A 365 -11.94 -4.72 -8.41
C GLU A 365 -11.24 -4.16 -7.16
N LEU A 366 -10.33 -3.20 -7.31
CA LEU A 366 -9.63 -2.56 -6.21
C LEU A 366 -10.50 -1.54 -5.45
N GLU A 367 -11.40 -0.85 -6.14
CA GLU A 367 -12.38 0.06 -5.52
C GLU A 367 -13.34 -0.68 -4.58
N GLY A 368 -13.54 -1.98 -4.79
CA GLY A 368 -14.27 -2.84 -3.87
C GLY A 368 -13.60 -3.06 -2.51
N LEU A 369 -12.34 -2.68 -2.35
CA LEU A 369 -11.62 -2.75 -1.07
C LEU A 369 -11.92 -1.52 -0.21
N ALA A 370 -11.92 -1.71 1.12
CA ALA A 370 -12.05 -0.58 2.05
C ALA A 370 -10.88 0.40 1.88
N ASN A 371 -11.19 1.60 1.39
CA ASN A 371 -10.22 2.65 1.06
C ASN A 371 -10.77 4.04 1.45
N ARG A 372 -9.94 5.08 1.33
CA ARG A 372 -10.28 6.49 1.59
C ARG A 372 -10.29 7.33 0.32
N GLY A 373 -10.71 6.74 -0.77
CA GLY A 373 -10.44 7.24 -2.10
C GLY A 373 -9.02 6.91 -2.53
N PHE A 374 -8.81 6.85 -3.85
CA PHE A 374 -7.52 6.53 -4.44
C PHE A 374 -6.91 7.73 -5.15
N THR A 375 -5.58 7.70 -5.25
CA THR A 375 -4.77 8.66 -5.99
C THR A 375 -3.58 7.97 -6.62
N SER A 376 -3.10 8.44 -7.77
CA SER A 376 -1.83 8.03 -8.36
C SER A 376 -0.61 8.61 -7.62
N GLY A 377 -0.84 9.44 -6.60
CA GLY A 377 0.21 10.11 -5.86
C GLY A 377 1.03 11.05 -6.75
N PHE A 378 2.34 11.02 -6.58
CA PHE A 378 3.28 11.85 -7.35
C PHE A 378 3.71 11.24 -8.68
N LEU A 379 3.23 10.04 -9.03
CA LEU A 379 3.65 9.34 -10.25
C LEU A 379 3.40 10.16 -11.52
N GLU A 380 2.33 10.98 -11.56
CA GLU A 380 1.99 11.89 -12.67
C GLU A 380 2.38 13.35 -12.44
N ARG A 381 3.23 13.62 -11.49
CA ARG A 381 3.91 14.91 -11.26
C ARG A 381 3.08 16.13 -10.87
N ARG A 382 2.05 16.16 -10.29
CA ARG A 382 1.40 17.19 -9.45
C ARG A 382 0.09 16.61 -9.00
N PRO A 383 0.01 16.08 -7.78
CA PRO A 383 -1.30 15.75 -7.25
C PRO A 383 -2.13 17.05 -7.26
N SER A 384 -3.29 16.99 -7.89
CA SER A 384 -4.31 18.05 -7.76
C SER A 384 -4.74 18.10 -6.29
N GLN A 385 -5.50 19.12 -5.92
CA GLN A 385 -6.10 19.20 -4.58
C GLN A 385 -6.97 18.00 -4.23
N ASP A 386 -7.43 17.21 -5.22
CA ASP A 386 -8.10 15.91 -5.07
C ASP A 386 -7.26 14.81 -4.39
N TYR A 387 -6.00 15.11 -4.06
CA TYR A 387 -5.09 14.20 -3.35
C TYR A 387 -5.55 13.86 -1.92
N GLN A 388 -6.35 14.72 -1.32
CA GLN A 388 -6.88 14.57 0.03
C GLN A 388 -8.37 14.23 -0.03
N ASN A 389 -8.84 13.42 0.90
CA ASN A 389 -10.26 13.17 1.07
C ASN A 389 -10.81 14.12 2.15
N TYR A 390 -11.43 15.20 1.71
CA TYR A 390 -12.02 16.19 2.60
C TYR A 390 -13.45 15.83 3.05
N GLU A 391 -14.11 14.89 2.37
CA GLU A 391 -15.53 14.62 2.55
C GLU A 391 -15.81 13.51 3.56
N THR A 392 -14.94 12.48 3.64
CA THR A 392 -15.17 11.32 4.53
C THR A 392 -13.94 10.99 5.37
N GLY A 393 -14.09 11.04 6.69
CA GLY A 393 -13.03 10.67 7.65
C GLY A 393 -12.83 9.17 7.83
N HIS A 394 -13.61 8.31 7.16
CA HIS A 394 -13.55 6.85 7.27
C HIS A 394 -13.35 6.20 5.89
N SER A 395 -12.94 4.93 5.92
CA SER A 395 -12.85 4.14 4.68
C SER A 395 -14.25 3.75 4.24
N ASP A 396 -14.61 4.14 3.01
CA ASP A 396 -15.85 3.67 2.41
C ASP A 396 -15.72 2.20 2.00
N ILE A 397 -16.78 1.44 2.20
CA ILE A 397 -16.91 0.07 1.70
C ILE A 397 -17.38 0.20 0.26
N GLY A 398 -16.49 -0.16 -0.69
CA GLY A 398 -16.78 -0.14 -2.12
C GLY A 398 -17.88 -1.15 -2.52
N HIS A 399 -18.00 -1.40 -3.82
CA HIS A 399 -19.06 -2.21 -4.43
C HIS A 399 -19.10 -3.70 -4.03
N SER A 400 -18.17 -4.17 -3.22
CA SER A 400 -18.04 -5.56 -2.77
C SER A 400 -17.71 -5.64 -1.30
N HIS A 401 -18.48 -6.41 -0.54
CA HIS A 401 -18.33 -6.58 0.90
C HIS A 401 -17.86 -8.00 1.22
N PHE A 402 -16.69 -8.14 1.82
CA PHE A 402 -16.16 -9.43 2.28
C PHE A 402 -17.08 -10.04 3.33
N VAL A 403 -17.54 -11.28 3.11
CA VAL A 403 -18.53 -11.92 4.01
C VAL A 403 -18.06 -13.24 4.61
N GLY A 404 -17.05 -13.91 4.05
CA GLY A 404 -16.59 -15.15 4.66
C GLY A 404 -15.44 -15.82 3.93
N GLU A 405 -14.94 -16.88 4.55
CA GLU A 405 -13.88 -17.76 4.05
C GLU A 405 -14.42 -19.17 3.85
N ILE A 406 -14.14 -19.79 2.72
CA ILE A 406 -14.54 -21.15 2.39
C ILE A 406 -13.50 -22.10 2.99
N ARG A 407 -13.90 -22.85 4.04
CA ARG A 407 -13.00 -23.76 4.78
C ARG A 407 -12.89 -25.13 4.13
N SER A 408 -14.02 -25.67 3.73
CA SER A 408 -14.10 -26.97 3.05
C SER A 408 -15.23 -26.96 2.02
N ILE A 409 -15.17 -27.87 1.06
CA ILE A 409 -16.29 -28.16 0.15
C ILE A 409 -16.44 -29.66 0.08
N GLU A 410 -17.64 -30.18 0.37
CA GLU A 410 -17.96 -31.59 0.33
C GLU A 410 -19.35 -31.80 -0.27
N ASN A 411 -19.44 -32.70 -1.25
CA ASN A 411 -20.71 -33.04 -1.91
C ASN A 411 -21.47 -31.84 -2.48
N GLY A 412 -20.74 -30.84 -3.01
CA GLY A 412 -21.34 -29.62 -3.59
C GLY A 412 -21.78 -28.58 -2.56
N TRP A 413 -21.41 -28.73 -1.28
CA TRP A 413 -21.68 -27.78 -0.21
C TRP A 413 -20.39 -27.24 0.37
N ALA A 414 -20.25 -25.92 0.34
CA ALA A 414 -19.13 -25.20 0.93
C ALA A 414 -19.45 -24.84 2.39
N GLU A 415 -18.56 -25.15 3.29
CA GLU A 415 -18.57 -24.68 4.66
C GLU A 415 -17.89 -23.31 4.71
N VAL A 416 -18.65 -22.30 5.11
CA VAL A 416 -18.24 -20.90 5.14
C VAL A 416 -18.09 -20.44 6.60
N GLU A 417 -16.89 -19.99 6.96
CA GLU A 417 -16.68 -19.21 8.17
C GLU A 417 -17.12 -17.78 7.93
N VAL A 418 -18.26 -17.41 8.54
CA VAL A 418 -18.90 -16.11 8.30
C VAL A 418 -18.14 -15.00 9.02
N LYS A 419 -17.84 -13.94 8.29
CA LYS A 419 -17.20 -12.72 8.84
C LYS A 419 -18.19 -11.57 8.92
N ASN A 420 -19.06 -11.43 7.91
CA ASN A 420 -20.10 -10.41 7.87
C ASN A 420 -21.41 -11.01 7.35
N LYS A 421 -22.53 -10.33 7.65
CA LYS A 421 -23.88 -10.78 7.29
C LYS A 421 -24.05 -10.88 5.77
N PHE A 422 -24.71 -11.96 5.32
CA PHE A 422 -25.27 -12.12 3.99
C PHE A 422 -26.58 -12.95 4.03
N GLU A 423 -27.37 -12.90 2.97
CA GLU A 423 -28.70 -13.53 2.96
C GLU A 423 -29.02 -14.21 1.62
N VAL A 424 -29.98 -15.10 1.65
CA VAL A 424 -30.54 -15.74 0.43
C VAL A 424 -31.05 -14.66 -0.50
N GLY A 425 -30.69 -14.75 -1.78
CA GLY A 425 -31.01 -13.74 -2.79
C GLY A 425 -29.90 -12.70 -3.01
N ASP A 426 -28.85 -12.66 -2.17
CA ASP A 426 -27.68 -11.82 -2.43
C ASP A 426 -26.93 -12.29 -3.70
N THR A 427 -26.31 -11.36 -4.41
CA THR A 427 -25.32 -11.68 -5.44
C THR A 427 -23.96 -11.84 -4.78
N MET A 428 -23.41 -13.03 -4.89
CA MET A 428 -22.14 -13.41 -4.28
C MET A 428 -21.02 -13.44 -5.33
N GLU A 429 -19.80 -13.14 -4.89
CA GLU A 429 -18.58 -13.31 -5.68
C GLU A 429 -17.62 -14.23 -4.92
N VAL A 430 -17.27 -15.36 -5.54
CA VAL A 430 -16.17 -16.22 -5.10
C VAL A 430 -14.87 -15.66 -5.67
N ILE A 431 -13.90 -15.42 -4.78
CA ILE A 431 -12.58 -14.90 -5.14
C ILE A 431 -11.58 -16.04 -4.97
N HIS A 432 -11.10 -16.54 -6.10
CA HIS A 432 -10.24 -17.72 -6.14
C HIS A 432 -9.01 -17.46 -7.05
N PRO A 433 -7.83 -18.05 -6.76
CA PRO A 433 -6.63 -17.89 -7.58
C PRO A 433 -6.83 -18.26 -9.07
N SER A 434 -7.69 -19.25 -9.36
CA SER A 434 -7.99 -19.66 -10.73
C SER A 434 -8.99 -18.76 -11.46
N GLY A 435 -9.53 -17.73 -10.82
CA GLY A 435 -10.51 -16.79 -11.36
C GLY A 435 -11.72 -16.62 -10.46
N ASN A 436 -12.36 -15.46 -10.57
CA ASN A 436 -13.53 -15.11 -9.77
C ASN A 436 -14.82 -15.61 -10.43
N HIS A 437 -15.81 -15.91 -9.61
CA HIS A 437 -17.11 -16.40 -10.08
C HIS A 437 -18.24 -15.70 -9.34
N ARG A 438 -19.22 -15.16 -10.08
CA ARG A 438 -20.43 -14.54 -9.50
C ARG A 438 -21.62 -15.46 -9.64
N PHE A 439 -22.41 -15.56 -8.57
CA PHE A 439 -23.64 -16.36 -8.56
C PHE A 439 -24.70 -15.74 -7.64
N LYS A 440 -25.94 -16.11 -7.81
CA LYS A 440 -27.02 -15.76 -6.92
C LYS A 440 -27.12 -16.81 -5.80
N LEU A 441 -27.09 -16.37 -4.54
CA LEU A 441 -27.21 -17.29 -3.42
C LEU A 441 -28.64 -17.78 -3.24
N GLU A 442 -28.86 -19.06 -3.48
CA GLU A 442 -30.20 -19.66 -3.44
C GLU A 442 -30.53 -20.27 -2.09
N LYS A 443 -29.53 -20.79 -1.35
CA LYS A 443 -29.73 -21.53 -0.10
C LYS A 443 -28.58 -21.30 0.87
N ILE A 444 -28.95 -21.26 2.16
CA ILE A 444 -28.00 -21.28 3.29
C ILE A 444 -28.49 -22.35 4.26
N HIS A 445 -27.58 -23.19 4.74
CA HIS A 445 -27.87 -24.20 5.77
C HIS A 445 -26.98 -24.05 6.99
N THR A 446 -27.47 -24.47 8.15
CA THR A 446 -26.61 -24.73 9.31
C THR A 446 -25.67 -25.91 9.01
N LEU A 447 -24.65 -26.14 9.84
CA LEU A 447 -23.79 -27.34 9.71
C LEU A 447 -24.60 -28.66 9.89
N GLN A 448 -25.73 -28.60 10.57
CA GLN A 448 -26.66 -29.74 10.80
C GLN A 448 -27.64 -29.95 9.63
N GLY A 449 -27.67 -29.04 8.62
CA GLY A 449 -28.49 -29.16 7.43
C GLY A 449 -29.85 -28.43 7.51
N GLU A 450 -30.11 -27.66 8.56
CA GLU A 450 -31.31 -26.84 8.70
C GLU A 450 -31.22 -25.61 7.79
N GLU A 451 -32.28 -25.27 7.09
CA GLU A 451 -32.37 -24.14 6.18
C GLU A 451 -32.38 -22.81 6.93
N LEU A 452 -31.59 -21.84 6.45
CA LEU A 452 -31.51 -20.49 6.97
C LEU A 452 -31.82 -19.48 5.88
N THR A 453 -32.42 -18.35 6.26
CA THR A 453 -32.64 -17.22 5.34
C THR A 453 -31.44 -16.28 5.28
N ASN A 454 -30.61 -16.25 6.31
CA ASN A 454 -29.42 -15.40 6.39
C ASN A 454 -28.34 -16.03 7.26
N ALA A 455 -27.09 -15.58 7.04
CA ALA A 455 -25.93 -15.83 7.89
C ALA A 455 -25.64 -14.52 8.66
N PRO A 456 -25.79 -14.47 10.01
CA PRO A 456 -25.81 -13.20 10.75
C PRO A 456 -24.47 -12.49 10.86
N GLY A 457 -23.33 -13.19 10.70
CA GLY A 457 -21.98 -12.65 10.87
C GLY A 457 -21.10 -13.55 11.73
N SER A 458 -19.94 -13.05 12.14
CA SER A 458 -19.03 -13.81 13.01
C SER A 458 -19.63 -14.02 14.41
N PRO A 459 -19.47 -15.20 15.05
CA PRO A 459 -18.61 -16.34 14.66
C PRO A 459 -19.36 -17.51 13.96
N TRP A 460 -20.38 -17.23 13.19
CA TRP A 460 -21.21 -18.27 12.57
C TRP A 460 -20.45 -19.07 11.51
N GLN A 461 -20.85 -20.35 11.39
CA GLN A 461 -20.46 -21.24 10.30
C GLN A 461 -21.73 -21.73 9.61
N VAL A 462 -21.75 -21.64 8.29
CA VAL A 462 -22.90 -22.04 7.47
C VAL A 462 -22.44 -22.84 6.26
N ARG A 463 -23.40 -23.53 5.61
CA ARG A 463 -23.17 -24.21 4.33
C ARG A 463 -23.94 -23.53 3.22
N ILE A 464 -23.28 -23.37 2.07
CA ILE A 464 -23.87 -22.85 0.83
C ILE A 464 -23.57 -23.79 -0.33
N PRO A 465 -24.41 -23.90 -1.36
CA PRO A 465 -24.09 -24.66 -2.56
C PRO A 465 -22.91 -24.04 -3.30
N LEU A 466 -21.84 -24.83 -3.57
CA LEU A 466 -20.69 -24.37 -4.33
C LEU A 466 -19.88 -25.54 -4.88
N GLU A 467 -19.26 -25.36 -6.05
CA GLU A 467 -18.42 -26.37 -6.69
C GLU A 467 -17.10 -26.57 -5.98
N GLU A 468 -16.61 -27.83 -5.94
CA GLU A 468 -15.36 -28.22 -5.23
C GLU A 468 -14.11 -27.47 -5.69
N ARG A 469 -14.07 -27.01 -6.94
CA ARG A 469 -12.94 -26.22 -7.48
C ARG A 469 -12.67 -24.91 -6.74
N PHE A 470 -13.61 -24.42 -5.94
CA PHE A 470 -13.49 -23.18 -5.17
C PHE A 470 -13.06 -23.39 -3.71
N LYS A 471 -12.54 -24.54 -3.37
CA LYS A 471 -11.99 -24.83 -2.04
C LYS A 471 -10.90 -23.81 -1.67
N GLY A 472 -11.00 -23.23 -0.48
CA GLY A 472 -10.08 -22.20 0.02
C GLY A 472 -10.29 -20.80 -0.55
N ALA A 473 -11.36 -20.58 -1.31
CA ALA A 473 -11.70 -19.25 -1.82
C ALA A 473 -12.22 -18.31 -0.73
N LEU A 474 -12.24 -17.02 -1.05
CA LEU A 474 -12.88 -15.99 -0.26
C LEU A 474 -14.26 -15.69 -0.86
N LEU A 475 -15.20 -15.28 0.01
CA LEU A 475 -16.56 -14.98 -0.37
C LEU A 475 -16.88 -13.51 -0.10
N ALA A 476 -17.40 -12.82 -1.11
CA ALA A 476 -17.84 -11.44 -0.99
C ALA A 476 -19.28 -11.29 -1.49
N ARG A 477 -20.01 -10.33 -0.91
CA ARG A 477 -21.32 -9.89 -1.39
C ARG A 477 -21.15 -8.69 -2.30
N VAL A 478 -21.76 -8.73 -3.48
CA VAL A 478 -21.80 -7.61 -4.43
C VAL A 478 -22.95 -6.69 -4.04
N MET A 479 -22.66 -5.40 -3.79
CA MET A 479 -23.65 -4.41 -3.41
C MET A 479 -24.47 -3.98 -4.63
N ALA A 480 -25.79 -3.93 -4.50
CA ALA A 480 -26.69 -3.46 -5.55
C ALA A 480 -26.50 -1.96 -5.76
N GLY A 481 -26.08 -1.53 -6.94
CA GLY A 481 -26.01 -0.10 -7.28
C GLY A 481 -24.96 0.33 -8.29
N VAL A 482 -24.06 -0.55 -8.77
CA VAL A 482 -23.02 -0.15 -9.73
C VAL A 482 -22.81 -1.24 -10.79
N GLY A 483 -23.07 -0.87 -12.05
CA GLY A 483 -22.65 -1.63 -13.23
C GLY A 483 -23.67 -2.61 -13.74
N GLY A 484 -24.73 -2.09 -14.33
CA GLY A 484 -25.46 -2.81 -15.38
C GLY A 484 -24.60 -2.92 -16.62
N ALA A 485 -24.02 -4.09 -16.83
CA ALA A 485 -23.78 -4.70 -18.15
C ALA A 485 -23.36 -6.15 -17.89
N ALA A 486 -24.33 -7.04 -17.89
CA ALA A 486 -24.10 -8.46 -18.09
C ALA A 486 -23.53 -8.62 -19.50
N THR A 487 -22.31 -9.14 -19.59
CA THR A 487 -21.89 -9.81 -20.83
C THR A 487 -22.05 -11.30 -20.60
N ALA A 488 -22.93 -11.87 -21.40
CA ALA A 488 -23.13 -13.30 -21.57
C ALA A 488 -21.84 -14.00 -22.02
#